data_305e9a686e5525a38400b01acb9f08ac
#
_entry.id   305e9a686e5525a38400b01acb9f08ac
#
_cell.length_a   1.000
_cell.length_b   1.000
_cell.length_c   1.000
_cell.angle_alpha   90.00
_cell.angle_beta   90.00
_cell.angle_gamma   90.00
#
_symmetry.space_group_name_H-M   'P 1'
#
loop_
_entity.id
_entity.type
_entity.pdbx_description
1 polymer ?
#
loop_
_entity_poly.entity_id
_entity_poly.type
_entity_poly.pdbx_seq_one_letter_code
_entity_poly.pdbx_strand_id
1 'polypeptide(L)'
;DGMVVVNAGKHQVATIAEFDGVSMKPWTEVAGAPKDPEIIDFMEYDDGYGFGAMQIYLERTSVDDILLTPEKLFFNLYFDGKPYTFTPEEYAGVEQSTTDMPVNFTNGDNLTSFGTSRVLYFYESGFKTVAVQEVYKDGGKVYGSNYVNYTIDEDGNLVDGVKGASLGVDEADVKSVSYTDLSGRSVAQPTAGIYLKTVKYADGTQKTVKWVNK
;
A
#
# COMPACT_ATOMS: atom_id res chain seq x y z
N ASP A 1 0.42 35.28 12.41
CA ASP A 1 0.06 34.22 11.48
C ASP A 1 -1.12 33.44 12.02
N GLY A 2 -2.25 33.60 11.37
CA GLY A 2 -3.51 32.92 11.71
C GLY A 2 -3.68 31.70 10.82
N MET A 3 -3.90 30.55 11.43
CA MET A 3 -4.14 29.28 10.75
C MET A 3 -5.62 28.92 10.87
N VAL A 4 -6.28 28.67 9.75
CA VAL A 4 -7.65 28.15 9.76
C VAL A 4 -7.58 26.63 9.79
N VAL A 5 -8.04 26.06 10.89
CA VAL A 5 -8.02 24.63 11.13
C VAL A 5 -9.43 24.09 11.05
N VAL A 6 -9.66 23.14 10.17
CA VAL A 6 -10.91 22.38 10.09
C VAL A 6 -10.72 21.07 10.81
N ASN A 7 -11.44 20.86 11.89
CA ASN A 7 -11.45 19.60 12.60
C ASN A 7 -12.46 18.65 11.96
N ALA A 8 -11.98 17.66 11.25
CA ALA A 8 -12.80 16.65 10.59
C ALA A 8 -12.89 15.37 11.45
N GLY A 9 -13.46 15.47 12.65
CA GLY A 9 -13.68 14.35 13.56
C GLY A 9 -12.47 13.99 14.42
N LYS A 10 -12.44 12.76 14.93
CA LYS A 10 -11.46 12.31 15.95
C LYS A 10 -9.99 12.35 15.52
N HIS A 11 -9.72 12.49 14.25
CA HIS A 11 -8.41 12.18 13.68
C HIS A 11 -7.78 13.31 12.91
N GLN A 12 -8.40 14.52 12.89
CA GLN A 12 -7.89 15.47 11.95
C GLN A 12 -7.97 16.92 12.33
N VAL A 13 -6.79 17.49 12.26
CA VAL A 13 -6.59 18.90 12.02
C VAL A 13 -6.07 19.04 10.60
N ALA A 14 -6.94 19.35 9.65
CA ALA A 14 -6.50 19.76 8.33
C ALA A 14 -6.31 21.26 8.33
N THR A 15 -5.12 21.73 8.09
CA THR A 15 -4.87 23.14 7.77
C THR A 15 -5.25 23.35 6.32
N ILE A 16 -6.35 24.04 6.06
CA ILE A 16 -6.84 24.31 4.71
C ILE A 16 -6.29 25.61 4.13
N ALA A 17 -5.84 26.50 4.98
CA ALA A 17 -5.24 27.76 4.58
C ALA A 17 -4.37 28.35 5.69
N GLU A 18 -3.37 29.10 5.29
CA GLU A 18 -2.56 29.95 6.18
C GLU A 18 -2.96 31.40 5.96
N PHE A 19 -3.20 32.13 7.06
CA PHE A 19 -3.52 33.54 7.03
C PHE A 19 -2.27 34.37 7.28
N ASP A 20 -1.85 35.18 6.33
CA ASP A 20 -0.67 36.02 6.41
C ASP A 20 -0.95 37.43 6.99
N GLY A 21 -2.15 37.64 7.54
CA GLY A 21 -2.62 38.93 8.06
C GLY A 21 -3.29 39.81 7.00
N VAL A 22 -3.20 39.47 5.72
CA VAL A 22 -3.74 40.23 4.59
C VAL A 22 -4.65 39.36 3.70
N SER A 23 -4.24 38.13 3.46
CA SER A 23 -4.96 37.19 2.58
C SER A 23 -4.88 35.76 3.11
N MET A 24 -5.89 34.96 2.73
CA MET A 24 -5.86 33.52 2.93
C MET A 24 -5.03 32.89 1.82
N LYS A 25 -3.95 32.19 2.19
CA LYS A 25 -3.17 31.39 1.25
C LYS A 25 -3.63 29.93 1.34
N PRO A 26 -3.95 29.28 0.22
CA PRO A 26 -4.19 27.84 0.26
C PRO A 26 -2.97 27.13 0.82
N TRP A 27 -3.18 26.25 1.79
CA TRP A 27 -2.11 25.38 2.26
C TRP A 27 -1.82 24.32 1.21
N THR A 28 -0.56 24.22 0.82
CA THR A 28 -0.13 23.20 -0.15
C THR A 28 0.30 21.97 0.66
N GLU A 29 -0.53 20.96 0.62
CA GLU A 29 -0.22 19.67 1.24
C GLU A 29 0.95 19.02 0.49
N VAL A 30 1.95 18.57 1.23
CA VAL A 30 3.02 17.76 0.67
C VAL A 30 2.53 16.31 0.69
N ALA A 31 2.19 15.80 -0.48
CA ALA A 31 1.81 14.41 -0.61
C ALA A 31 2.97 13.49 -0.19
N GLY A 32 2.67 12.47 0.59
CA GLY A 32 3.61 11.46 1.05
C GLY A 32 3.13 10.05 0.74
N ALA A 33 3.99 9.07 0.98
CA ALA A 33 3.61 7.67 0.87
C ALA A 33 2.50 7.33 1.88
N PRO A 34 1.46 6.58 1.48
CA PRO A 34 0.48 6.05 2.42
C PRO A 34 1.15 5.17 3.48
N LYS A 35 0.52 5.04 4.63
CA LYS A 35 0.89 4.02 5.61
C LYS A 35 0.66 2.62 5.05
N ASP A 36 1.36 1.65 5.62
CA ASP A 36 1.25 0.27 5.16
C ASP A 36 -0.16 -0.27 5.47
N PRO A 37 -0.85 -0.84 4.48
CA PRO A 37 -2.12 -1.53 4.70
C PRO A 37 -1.92 -2.85 5.45
N GLU A 38 -3.01 -3.43 5.94
CA GLU A 38 -3.01 -4.70 6.65
C GLU A 38 -4.16 -5.58 6.17
N ILE A 39 -3.92 -6.87 5.92
CA ILE A 39 -4.99 -7.85 5.76
C ILE A 39 -5.31 -8.38 7.16
N ILE A 40 -6.51 -8.07 7.66
CA ILE A 40 -6.94 -8.37 9.03
C ILE A 40 -7.83 -9.60 9.12
N ASP A 41 -8.38 -10.04 7.98
CA ASP A 41 -9.13 -11.30 7.86
C ASP A 41 -8.99 -11.84 6.44
N PHE A 42 -9.00 -13.16 6.31
CA PHE A 42 -8.76 -13.83 5.03
C PHE A 42 -9.46 -15.19 4.99
N MET A 43 -10.10 -15.47 3.87
CA MET A 43 -10.63 -16.76 3.50
C MET A 43 -10.10 -17.12 2.12
N GLU A 44 -9.36 -18.22 2.02
CA GLU A 44 -8.86 -18.72 0.74
C GLU A 44 -10.01 -19.01 -0.24
N TYR A 45 -9.69 -19.05 -1.53
CA TYR A 45 -10.68 -19.40 -2.56
C TYR A 45 -11.27 -20.78 -2.30
N ASP A 46 -12.59 -20.86 -2.26
CA ASP A 46 -13.35 -22.09 -2.07
C ASP A 46 -14.18 -22.40 -3.32
N ASP A 47 -13.98 -23.59 -3.91
CA ASP A 47 -14.68 -24.02 -5.13
C ASP A 47 -16.20 -24.10 -4.95
N GLY A 48 -16.67 -24.35 -3.71
CA GLY A 48 -18.10 -24.43 -3.40
C GLY A 48 -18.79 -23.07 -3.42
N TYR A 49 -18.06 -22.01 -3.04
CA TYR A 49 -18.54 -20.62 -3.09
C TYR A 49 -18.17 -19.93 -4.41
N GLY A 50 -17.08 -20.33 -5.05
CA GLY A 50 -16.58 -19.72 -6.27
C GLY A 50 -15.83 -18.41 -6.07
N PHE A 51 -15.42 -18.10 -4.85
CA PHE A 51 -14.61 -16.91 -4.49
C PHE A 51 -13.82 -17.14 -3.20
N GLY A 52 -12.78 -16.34 -3.02
CA GLY A 52 -12.15 -16.09 -1.73
C GLY A 52 -12.56 -14.72 -1.19
N ALA A 53 -12.27 -14.44 0.07
CA ALA A 53 -12.60 -13.16 0.69
C ALA A 53 -11.45 -12.64 1.53
N MET A 54 -11.33 -11.32 1.61
CA MET A 54 -10.40 -10.69 2.56
C MET A 54 -10.95 -9.39 3.11
N GLN A 55 -10.54 -9.07 4.33
CA GLN A 55 -10.75 -7.76 4.92
C GLN A 55 -9.41 -7.03 5.01
N ILE A 56 -9.33 -5.86 4.36
CA ILE A 56 -8.14 -5.03 4.32
C ILE A 56 -8.38 -3.77 5.15
N TYR A 57 -7.45 -3.45 6.02
CA TYR A 57 -7.39 -2.16 6.71
C TYR A 57 -6.55 -1.19 5.88
N LEU A 58 -7.12 -0.03 5.55
CA LEU A 58 -6.51 1.02 4.74
C LEU A 58 -6.56 2.34 5.52
N GLU A 59 -5.43 2.79 6.02
CA GLU A 59 -5.35 4.05 6.76
C GLU A 59 -5.18 5.21 5.80
N ARG A 60 -6.09 6.19 5.85
CA ARG A 60 -6.10 7.36 4.95
C ARG A 60 -5.10 8.44 5.34
N THR A 61 -3.95 8.04 5.85
CA THR A 61 -2.88 8.96 6.23
C THR A 61 -1.55 8.52 5.64
N SER A 62 -0.69 9.50 5.36
CA SER A 62 0.68 9.24 4.98
C SER A 62 1.52 8.79 6.18
N VAL A 63 2.75 8.33 5.90
CA VAL A 63 3.75 8.01 6.93
C VAL A 63 4.10 9.21 7.83
N ASP A 64 3.81 10.42 7.38
CA ASP A 64 4.00 11.67 8.12
C ASP A 64 2.70 12.15 8.81
N ASP A 65 1.70 11.26 8.94
CA ASP A 65 0.39 11.54 9.53
C ASP A 65 -0.45 12.62 8.79
N ILE A 66 -0.15 12.88 7.52
CA ILE A 66 -0.92 13.79 6.68
C ILE A 66 -2.12 13.04 6.10
N LEU A 67 -3.31 13.63 6.17
CA LEU A 67 -4.51 13.05 5.55
C LEU A 67 -4.40 13.07 4.02
N LEU A 68 -4.59 11.92 3.43
CA LEU A 68 -4.60 11.73 1.98
C LEU A 68 -6.01 11.86 1.42
N THR A 69 -6.14 12.51 0.26
CA THR A 69 -7.41 12.72 -0.43
C THR A 69 -7.93 11.39 -0.98
N PRO A 70 -9.13 10.92 -0.58
CA PRO A 70 -9.62 9.59 -0.96
C PRO A 70 -9.73 9.36 -2.47
N GLU A 71 -10.01 10.41 -3.25
CA GLU A 71 -10.13 10.36 -4.72
C GLU A 71 -8.79 10.10 -5.42
N LYS A 72 -7.68 10.28 -4.69
CA LYS A 72 -6.32 10.06 -5.17
C LYS A 72 -5.69 8.81 -4.57
N LEU A 73 -6.42 8.10 -3.72
CA LEU A 73 -5.95 6.96 -2.96
C LEU A 73 -6.52 5.67 -3.53
N PHE A 74 -5.65 4.71 -3.79
CA PHE A 74 -5.95 3.42 -4.41
C PHE A 74 -5.32 2.30 -3.61
N PHE A 75 -5.79 1.09 -3.78
CA PHE A 75 -5.09 -0.10 -3.32
C PHE A 75 -4.93 -1.12 -4.45
N ASN A 76 -3.86 -1.88 -4.37
CA ASN A 76 -3.51 -2.94 -5.28
C ASN A 76 -3.38 -4.26 -4.53
N LEU A 77 -3.81 -5.34 -5.16
CA LEU A 77 -3.63 -6.70 -4.67
C LEU A 77 -2.63 -7.44 -5.55
N TYR A 78 -1.94 -8.38 -4.96
CA TYR A 78 -0.99 -9.23 -5.67
C TYR A 78 -1.15 -10.66 -5.16
N PHE A 79 -1.23 -11.61 -6.08
CA PHE A 79 -1.20 -13.03 -5.81
C PHE A 79 0.05 -13.63 -6.45
N ASP A 80 0.91 -14.27 -5.65
CA ASP A 80 2.24 -14.76 -6.08
C ASP A 80 3.08 -13.69 -6.79
N GLY A 81 3.01 -12.44 -6.31
CA GLY A 81 3.71 -11.29 -6.86
C GLY A 81 3.13 -10.75 -8.17
N LYS A 82 2.04 -11.31 -8.68
CA LYS A 82 1.35 -10.81 -9.87
C LYS A 82 0.22 -9.86 -9.46
N PRO A 83 0.08 -8.69 -10.09
CA PRO A 83 -1.02 -7.78 -9.80
C PRO A 83 -2.36 -8.43 -10.16
N TYR A 84 -3.31 -8.34 -9.24
CA TYR A 84 -4.69 -8.72 -9.47
C TYR A 84 -5.39 -7.64 -10.30
N THR A 85 -6.19 -8.06 -11.26
CA THR A 85 -6.97 -7.17 -12.12
C THR A 85 -8.42 -7.21 -11.72
N PHE A 86 -8.95 -6.08 -11.26
CA PHE A 86 -10.37 -5.89 -11.01
C PHE A 86 -11.09 -5.67 -12.33
N THR A 87 -12.05 -6.52 -12.67
CA THR A 87 -12.77 -6.47 -13.95
C THR A 87 -14.22 -5.99 -13.77
N PRO A 88 -14.83 -5.37 -14.82
CA PRO A 88 -16.25 -4.98 -14.76
C PRO A 88 -17.20 -6.16 -14.53
N GLU A 89 -16.83 -7.34 -15.00
CA GLU A 89 -17.60 -8.59 -14.85
C GLU A 89 -17.68 -9.04 -13.40
N GLU A 90 -16.57 -8.87 -12.66
CA GLU A 90 -16.47 -9.29 -11.26
C GLU A 90 -16.91 -8.17 -10.30
N TYR A 91 -16.63 -6.91 -10.67
CA TYR A 91 -16.91 -5.76 -9.79
C TYR A 91 -17.80 -4.76 -10.51
N ALA A 92 -19.11 -4.93 -10.38
CA ALA A 92 -20.09 -4.02 -10.98
C ALA A 92 -19.82 -2.57 -10.57
N GLY A 93 -19.72 -1.67 -11.54
CA GLY A 93 -19.38 -0.27 -11.34
C GLY A 93 -17.91 0.08 -11.61
N VAL A 94 -17.05 -0.90 -11.83
CA VAL A 94 -15.73 -0.69 -12.45
C VAL A 94 -15.96 -0.52 -13.96
N GLU A 95 -15.56 0.60 -14.53
CA GLU A 95 -15.83 0.90 -15.96
C GLU A 95 -14.86 0.16 -16.90
N GLN A 96 -13.62 -0.03 -16.47
CA GLN A 96 -12.55 -0.70 -17.21
C GLN A 96 -11.70 -1.53 -16.25
N SER A 97 -11.19 -2.65 -16.75
CA SER A 97 -10.26 -3.49 -15.99
C SER A 97 -9.09 -2.67 -15.47
N THR A 98 -8.82 -2.78 -14.18
CA THR A 98 -7.79 -1.98 -13.50
C THR A 98 -7.08 -2.80 -12.42
N THR A 99 -5.83 -2.49 -12.15
CA THR A 99 -5.11 -2.98 -10.96
C THR A 99 -5.21 -2.03 -9.78
N ASP A 100 -5.64 -0.78 -10.03
CA ASP A 100 -5.77 0.29 -9.03
C ASP A 100 -7.23 0.45 -8.60
N MET A 101 -7.62 -0.18 -7.51
CA MET A 101 -8.97 -0.02 -6.96
C MET A 101 -9.04 1.23 -6.09
N PRO A 102 -9.92 2.21 -6.40
CA PRO A 102 -10.08 3.38 -5.55
C PRO A 102 -10.49 3.00 -4.12
N VAL A 103 -9.84 3.57 -3.12
CA VAL A 103 -10.13 3.29 -1.71
C VAL A 103 -11.58 3.61 -1.33
N ASN A 104 -12.22 4.56 -2.00
CA ASN A 104 -13.61 4.94 -1.77
C ASN A 104 -14.62 4.17 -2.64
N PHE A 105 -14.17 3.27 -3.52
CA PHE A 105 -15.07 2.44 -4.31
C PHE A 105 -15.78 1.40 -3.44
N THR A 106 -17.07 1.26 -3.64
CA THR A 106 -17.89 0.16 -3.10
C THR A 106 -19.02 -0.13 -4.06
N ASN A 107 -19.40 -1.39 -4.21
CA ASN A 107 -20.59 -1.77 -5.00
C ASN A 107 -21.65 -2.49 -4.16
N GLY A 108 -21.39 -2.74 -2.87
CA GLY A 108 -22.31 -3.41 -1.96
C GLY A 108 -22.35 -4.94 -2.09
N ASP A 109 -21.83 -5.48 -3.20
CA ASP A 109 -21.80 -6.92 -3.46
C ASP A 109 -20.41 -7.50 -3.16
N ASN A 110 -19.43 -7.24 -4.05
CA ASN A 110 -18.10 -7.85 -3.98
C ASN A 110 -17.06 -6.95 -3.30
N LEU A 111 -17.38 -5.68 -3.09
CA LEU A 111 -16.56 -4.75 -2.33
C LEU A 111 -17.41 -3.86 -1.43
N THR A 112 -17.22 -4.02 -0.12
CA THR A 112 -17.96 -3.29 0.91
C THR A 112 -17.02 -2.52 1.82
N SER A 113 -17.45 -1.32 2.26
CA SER A 113 -16.69 -0.45 3.15
C SER A 113 -17.21 -0.51 4.58
N PHE A 114 -16.29 -0.67 5.53
CA PHE A 114 -16.54 -0.53 6.96
C PHE A 114 -15.54 0.46 7.57
N GLY A 115 -15.84 1.74 7.49
CA GLY A 115 -14.90 2.79 7.93
C GLY A 115 -13.61 2.79 7.12
N THR A 116 -12.50 2.47 7.76
CA THR A 116 -11.19 2.32 7.13
C THR A 116 -10.92 0.93 6.56
N SER A 117 -11.77 -0.06 6.88
CA SER A 117 -11.64 -1.41 6.34
C SER A 117 -12.42 -1.59 5.06
N ARG A 118 -11.93 -2.49 4.20
CA ARG A 118 -12.59 -2.97 2.99
C ARG A 118 -12.73 -4.48 3.08
N VAL A 119 -13.93 -4.99 2.88
CA VAL A 119 -14.19 -6.42 2.66
C VAL A 119 -14.40 -6.60 1.18
N LEU A 120 -13.60 -7.46 0.59
CA LEU A 120 -13.69 -7.77 -0.84
C LEU A 120 -13.66 -9.28 -1.08
N TYR A 121 -14.34 -9.71 -2.14
CA TYR A 121 -14.24 -11.03 -2.70
C TYR A 121 -13.25 -11.00 -3.86
N PHE A 122 -12.47 -12.06 -4.02
CA PHE A 122 -11.54 -12.23 -5.12
C PHE A 122 -11.75 -13.60 -5.78
N TYR A 123 -11.34 -13.70 -7.03
CA TYR A 123 -11.63 -14.88 -7.87
C TYR A 123 -10.36 -15.60 -8.33
N GLU A 124 -9.23 -15.34 -7.71
CA GLU A 124 -7.96 -16.04 -7.93
C GLU A 124 -7.85 -17.24 -7.01
N SER A 125 -7.22 -18.32 -7.50
CA SER A 125 -7.04 -19.56 -6.74
C SER A 125 -5.64 -20.15 -6.95
N GLY A 126 -5.21 -21.03 -6.05
CA GLY A 126 -3.97 -21.81 -6.19
C GLY A 126 -2.68 -20.99 -5.97
N PHE A 127 -2.77 -19.79 -5.39
CA PHE A 127 -1.63 -18.97 -5.01
C PHE A 127 -1.14 -19.33 -3.60
N LYS A 128 0.11 -18.96 -3.30
CA LYS A 128 0.77 -19.21 -2.02
C LYS A 128 1.05 -17.95 -1.23
N THR A 129 1.03 -16.81 -1.91
CA THR A 129 1.26 -15.53 -1.27
C THR A 129 0.24 -14.51 -1.75
N VAL A 130 -0.20 -13.67 -0.83
CA VAL A 130 -1.03 -12.52 -1.12
C VAL A 130 -0.34 -11.25 -0.58
N ALA A 131 -0.41 -10.17 -1.34
CA ALA A 131 0.10 -8.89 -0.88
C ALA A 131 -0.89 -7.78 -1.18
N VAL A 132 -0.84 -6.74 -0.35
CA VAL A 132 -1.59 -5.52 -0.54
C VAL A 132 -0.64 -4.32 -0.48
N GLN A 133 -0.91 -3.32 -1.30
CA GLN A 133 -0.23 -2.04 -1.31
C GLN A 133 -1.25 -0.92 -1.40
N GLU A 134 -1.03 0.17 -0.69
CA GLU A 134 -1.78 1.40 -0.85
C GLU A 134 -0.98 2.39 -1.69
N VAL A 135 -1.65 3.09 -2.63
CA VAL A 135 -1.02 3.97 -3.60
C VAL A 135 -1.74 5.31 -3.62
N TYR A 136 -0.99 6.39 -3.48
CA TYR A 136 -1.48 7.76 -3.60
C TYR A 136 -0.94 8.42 -4.86
N LYS A 137 -1.82 8.98 -5.70
CA LYS A 137 -1.46 9.60 -6.99
C LYS A 137 -1.80 11.09 -6.96
N ASP A 138 -0.77 11.93 -6.95
CA ASP A 138 -0.95 13.38 -6.92
C ASP A 138 0.02 14.13 -7.84
N GLY A 139 -0.51 15.07 -8.62
CA GLY A 139 0.27 15.94 -9.49
C GLY A 139 1.18 15.20 -10.48
N GLY A 140 0.79 14.02 -10.96
CA GLY A 140 1.59 13.17 -11.84
C GLY A 140 2.67 12.35 -11.11
N LYS A 141 2.71 12.41 -9.78
CA LYS A 141 3.55 11.58 -8.93
C LYS A 141 2.76 10.43 -8.34
N VAL A 142 3.44 9.33 -8.10
CA VAL A 142 2.89 8.12 -7.48
C VAL A 142 3.69 7.82 -6.22
N TYR A 143 2.99 7.70 -5.10
CA TYR A 143 3.55 7.37 -3.80
C TYR A 143 2.94 6.06 -3.33
N GLY A 144 3.75 5.02 -3.13
CA GLY A 144 3.31 3.72 -2.67
C GLY A 144 3.70 3.47 -1.21
N SER A 145 2.83 2.80 -0.47
CA SER A 145 3.19 2.15 0.79
C SER A 145 4.19 1.01 0.55
N ASN A 146 4.69 0.38 1.60
CA ASN A 146 5.33 -0.92 1.42
C ASN A 146 4.28 -1.96 0.98
N TYR A 147 4.75 -3.00 0.28
CA TYR A 147 3.95 -4.22 0.11
C TYR A 147 3.94 -4.98 1.43
N VAL A 148 2.76 -5.32 1.89
CA VAL A 148 2.61 -6.23 3.02
C VAL A 148 2.28 -7.59 2.45
N ASN A 149 3.27 -8.50 2.48
CA ASN A 149 3.16 -9.84 1.94
C ASN A 149 2.82 -10.84 3.04
N TYR A 150 1.82 -11.67 2.78
CA TYR A 150 1.43 -12.78 3.62
C TYR A 150 1.67 -14.09 2.86
N THR A 151 2.13 -15.11 3.58
CA THR A 151 2.19 -16.48 3.06
C THR A 151 0.94 -17.21 3.54
N ILE A 152 0.40 -18.09 2.73
CA ILE A 152 -0.73 -18.96 3.07
C ILE A 152 -0.15 -20.31 3.50
N ASP A 153 -0.55 -20.79 4.68
CA ASP A 153 -0.16 -22.11 5.17
C ASP A 153 -1.01 -23.24 4.55
N GLU A 154 -0.72 -24.49 4.96
CA GLU A 154 -1.44 -25.68 4.45
C GLU A 154 -2.91 -25.73 4.89
N ASP A 155 -3.29 -24.98 5.91
CA ASP A 155 -4.64 -24.86 6.45
C ASP A 155 -5.40 -23.65 5.86
N GLY A 156 -4.81 -22.90 4.93
CA GLY A 156 -5.40 -21.73 4.28
C GLY A 156 -5.35 -20.44 5.10
N ASN A 157 -4.56 -20.40 6.18
CA ASN A 157 -4.45 -19.21 7.02
C ASN A 157 -3.28 -18.32 6.55
N LEU A 158 -3.43 -17.02 6.77
CA LEU A 158 -2.32 -16.09 6.58
C LEU A 158 -1.28 -16.24 7.68
N VAL A 159 -0.06 -16.50 7.28
CA VAL A 159 1.10 -16.53 8.16
C VAL A 159 1.93 -15.28 7.93
N ASP A 160 2.19 -14.57 9.02
CA ASP A 160 3.02 -13.37 9.18
C ASP A 160 3.23 -12.50 7.93
N GLY A 161 2.59 -11.34 7.93
CA GLY A 161 2.86 -10.28 6.97
C GLY A 161 4.30 -9.81 7.06
N VAL A 162 5.17 -10.36 6.23
CA VAL A 162 6.52 -9.80 6.06
C VAL A 162 6.37 -8.50 5.28
N LYS A 163 6.61 -7.37 5.91
CA LYS A 163 6.68 -6.08 5.24
C LYS A 163 7.84 -6.14 4.23
N GLY A 164 7.50 -6.48 3.00
CA GLY A 164 8.43 -6.51 1.89
C GLY A 164 8.71 -5.10 1.41
N ALA A 165 9.96 -4.83 1.04
CA ALA A 165 10.27 -3.63 0.30
C ALA A 165 9.44 -3.60 -1.00
N SER A 166 8.80 -2.46 -1.27
CA SER A 166 8.04 -2.14 -2.47
C SER A 166 8.61 -2.81 -3.73
N LEU A 167 7.83 -3.69 -4.37
CA LEU A 167 8.14 -4.21 -5.72
C LEU A 167 7.80 -3.19 -6.83
N GLY A 168 7.40 -1.97 -6.45
CA GLY A 168 6.91 -0.96 -7.37
C GLY A 168 7.90 0.16 -7.68
N VAL A 169 9.19 -0.15 -7.79
CA VAL A 169 10.14 0.76 -8.44
C VAL A 169 10.58 0.07 -9.73
N ASP A 170 10.35 0.72 -10.86
CA ASP A 170 10.96 0.29 -12.13
C ASP A 170 12.45 0.03 -11.86
N GLU A 171 12.93 -1.18 -12.21
CA GLU A 171 14.36 -1.51 -12.12
C GLU A 171 15.25 -0.48 -12.82
N ALA A 172 14.66 0.30 -13.73
CA ALA A 172 15.31 1.40 -14.45
C ALA A 172 15.77 2.54 -13.54
N ASP A 173 15.16 2.73 -12.37
CA ASP A 173 15.52 3.83 -11.45
C ASP A 173 16.49 3.42 -10.34
N VAL A 174 16.86 2.15 -10.23
CA VAL A 174 17.82 1.67 -9.25
C VAL A 174 19.25 1.96 -9.71
N LYS A 175 19.92 2.87 -9.03
CA LYS A 175 21.33 3.22 -9.28
C LYS A 175 22.31 2.20 -8.69
N SER A 176 22.04 1.73 -7.48
CA SER A 176 22.88 0.72 -6.82
C SER A 176 22.17 0.02 -5.68
N VAL A 177 22.56 -1.23 -5.42
CA VAL A 177 22.14 -2.03 -4.27
C VAL A 177 23.38 -2.39 -3.46
N SER A 178 23.32 -2.24 -2.15
CA SER A 178 24.39 -2.66 -1.23
C SER A 178 23.81 -3.42 -0.05
N TYR A 179 24.62 -4.29 0.54
CA TYR A 179 24.23 -5.09 1.69
C TYR A 179 25.19 -4.84 2.85
N THR A 180 24.64 -4.82 4.06
CA THR A 180 25.38 -4.62 5.30
C THR A 180 24.96 -5.70 6.29
N ASP A 181 25.91 -6.37 6.96
CA ASP A 181 25.59 -7.33 8.02
C ASP A 181 25.14 -6.61 9.30
N LEU A 182 24.63 -7.36 10.27
CA LEU A 182 24.15 -6.80 11.54
C LEU A 182 25.24 -6.15 12.39
N SER A 183 26.53 -6.35 12.05
CA SER A 183 27.67 -5.69 12.69
C SER A 183 28.10 -4.40 11.97
N GLY A 184 27.38 -3.99 10.91
CA GLY A 184 27.64 -2.78 10.15
C GLY A 184 28.68 -2.92 9.04
N ARG A 185 29.12 -4.15 8.72
CA ARG A 185 30.12 -4.39 7.65
C ARG A 185 29.42 -4.56 6.31
N SER A 186 29.97 -3.96 5.27
CA SER A 186 29.51 -4.13 3.90
C SER A 186 29.79 -5.54 3.39
N VAL A 187 28.82 -6.15 2.73
CA VAL A 187 28.87 -7.51 2.20
C VAL A 187 28.58 -7.46 0.70
N ALA A 188 29.55 -7.85 -0.13
CA ALA A 188 29.41 -7.81 -1.59
C ALA A 188 28.50 -8.93 -2.12
N GLN A 189 28.55 -10.11 -1.52
CA GLN A 189 27.74 -11.27 -1.88
C GLN A 189 27.16 -11.89 -0.60
N PRO A 190 25.91 -11.56 -0.26
CA PRO A 190 25.27 -12.13 0.93
C PRO A 190 25.05 -13.64 0.76
N THR A 191 25.49 -14.40 1.75
CA THR A 191 25.14 -15.83 1.93
C THR A 191 23.83 -15.95 2.71
N ALA A 192 23.40 -17.17 3.06
CA ALA A 192 22.22 -17.33 3.92
C ALA A 192 22.38 -16.55 5.23
N GLY A 193 21.40 -15.71 5.58
CA GLY A 193 21.49 -14.86 6.76
C GLY A 193 20.62 -13.60 6.68
N ILE A 194 20.75 -12.74 7.69
CA ILE A 194 20.02 -11.47 7.82
C ILE A 194 20.96 -10.31 7.53
N TYR A 195 20.53 -9.41 6.66
CA TYR A 195 21.30 -8.25 6.22
C TYR A 195 20.42 -7.00 6.18
N LEU A 196 21.04 -5.85 6.13
CA LEU A 196 20.40 -4.58 5.73
C LEU A 196 20.69 -4.37 4.23
N LYS A 197 19.64 -4.39 3.41
CA LYS A 197 19.72 -4.08 1.97
C LYS A 197 19.43 -2.60 1.79
N THR A 198 20.37 -1.86 1.24
CA THR A 198 20.21 -0.44 0.88
C THR A 198 20.15 -0.31 -0.63
N VAL A 199 19.05 0.26 -1.12
CA VAL A 199 18.82 0.59 -2.52
C VAL A 199 18.96 2.10 -2.67
N LYS A 200 19.79 2.54 -3.62
CA LYS A 200 19.90 3.95 -4.02
C LYS A 200 19.28 4.13 -5.38
N TYR A 201 18.48 5.18 -5.52
CA TYR A 201 17.76 5.52 -6.74
C TYR A 201 18.46 6.62 -7.55
N ALA A 202 18.08 6.74 -8.81
CA ALA A 202 18.65 7.73 -9.73
C ALA A 202 18.36 9.18 -9.29
N ASP A 203 17.25 9.42 -8.59
CA ASP A 203 16.87 10.71 -8.01
C ASP A 203 17.69 11.10 -6.77
N GLY A 204 18.60 10.23 -6.30
CA GLY A 204 19.45 10.44 -5.12
C GLY A 204 18.84 9.96 -3.81
N THR A 205 17.59 9.51 -3.82
CA THR A 205 16.97 8.91 -2.62
C THR A 205 17.58 7.54 -2.32
N GLN A 206 17.45 7.09 -1.07
CA GLN A 206 17.89 5.74 -0.68
C GLN A 206 16.90 5.13 0.29
N LYS A 207 16.74 3.80 0.19
CA LYS A 207 15.91 3.00 1.10
C LYS A 207 16.74 1.87 1.66
N THR A 208 16.65 1.66 2.98
CA THR A 208 17.32 0.55 3.67
C THR A 208 16.28 -0.34 4.33
N VAL A 209 16.32 -1.63 4.05
CA VAL A 209 15.38 -2.62 4.57
C VAL A 209 16.13 -3.82 5.16
N LYS A 210 15.54 -4.47 6.16
CA LYS A 210 15.99 -5.79 6.61
C LYS A 210 15.72 -6.79 5.48
N TRP A 211 16.73 -7.54 5.10
CA TRP A 211 16.64 -8.54 4.06
C TRP A 211 17.15 -9.89 4.57
N VAL A 212 16.39 -10.95 4.31
CA VAL A 212 16.74 -12.31 4.71
C VAL A 212 17.07 -13.10 3.47
N ASN A 213 18.32 -13.56 3.36
CA ASN A 213 18.74 -14.50 2.34
C ASN A 213 18.60 -15.93 2.87
N LYS A 214 17.83 -16.77 2.17
CA LYS A 214 17.60 -18.19 2.55
C LYS A 214 18.59 -19.09 1.86
#